data_824a391e3e01b9d216e299ee180aa417
#
_entry.id   824a391e3e01b9d216e299ee180aa417
#
_cell.length_a   1.000
_cell.length_b   1.000
_cell.length_c   1.000
_cell.angle_alpha   90.00
_cell.angle_beta   90.00
_cell.angle_gamma   90.00
#
_symmetry.space_group_name_H-M   'P 1'
#
loop_
_entity.id
_entity.type
_entity.pdbx_description
1 polymer ?
#
loop_
_entity_poly.entity_id
_entity_poly.type
_entity_poly.pdbx_seq_one_letter_code
_entity_poly.pdbx_strand_id
1 'polypeptide(L)'
;MGFTRAGSAGPFSFSGRKGRTRTSRPSHSAQAGFTLVEVAIVVVIVGLLLATVLKGQEMIAQAKIKRAIVDFTGTFAAYYGYRDRFHALPGDDPNAGRWTGATPGNGDGVVAGAYDSSIAGVESRLWWDHVRRAGFVGGSGEQQPPNPQSGIVGVQFGDAAGGTTLGGFSHLIACSTNLPDKVAAAVDLQIDDGVGDTGKVRALAQNGSKPVLDAAAAAAAYVETGANLYTVCREMP
;
A
#
# COMPACT_ATOMS: atom_id res chain seq x y z
N MET A 1 55.37 39.66 -32.44
CA MET A 1 55.76 40.93 -31.90
C MET A 1 55.70 40.78 -30.41
N GLY A 2 56.73 40.51 -29.65
CA GLY A 2 58.01 41.17 -29.49
C GLY A 2 57.86 42.13 -28.32
N PHE A 3 58.35 41.83 -27.17
CA PHE A 3 59.55 42.45 -26.62
C PHE A 3 59.83 42.00 -25.20
N THR A 4 61.04 41.51 -25.04
CA THR A 4 61.84 41.31 -23.80
C THR A 4 62.11 42.60 -23.06
N ARG A 5 62.28 42.50 -21.71
CA ARG A 5 63.42 43.18 -21.08
C ARG A 5 63.77 42.60 -19.71
N ALA A 6 65.04 42.30 -19.56
CA ALA A 6 65.77 41.93 -18.40
C ALA A 6 66.20 43.15 -17.56
N GLY A 7 66.50 42.95 -16.30
CA GLY A 7 67.15 43.91 -15.42
C GLY A 7 67.29 43.27 -14.01
N SER A 8 68.36 42.77 -13.69
CA SER A 8 69.58 43.25 -13.03
C SER A 8 69.56 42.98 -11.51
N ALA A 9 70.57 42.21 -11.10
CA ALA A 9 70.89 41.77 -9.76
C ALA A 9 71.50 42.87 -8.92
N GLY A 10 71.25 42.78 -7.59
CA GLY A 10 72.05 43.45 -6.55
C GLY A 10 72.13 42.58 -5.31
N PRO A 11 73.30 42.44 -4.73
CA PRO A 11 73.47 41.52 -3.61
C PRO A 11 73.19 42.21 -2.26
N PHE A 12 72.37 41.61 -1.45
CA PHE A 12 72.21 42.04 -0.07
C PHE A 12 72.71 40.96 0.92
N SER A 13 73.51 41.41 1.75
CA SER A 13 74.29 40.78 2.87
C SER A 13 73.37 40.14 3.92
N PHE A 14 73.69 38.92 4.27
CA PHE A 14 73.02 38.14 5.29
C PHE A 14 73.60 38.46 6.69
N SER A 15 72.76 39.04 7.56
CA SER A 15 72.99 39.09 9.00
C SER A 15 72.20 37.95 9.68
N GLY A 16 72.94 37.02 10.18
CA GLY A 16 72.37 35.84 10.81
C GLY A 16 71.74 36.20 12.17
N ARG A 17 70.47 35.90 12.30
CA ARG A 17 69.75 35.87 13.56
C ARG A 17 69.36 34.43 13.85
N LYS A 18 70.08 33.80 14.83
CA LYS A 18 69.71 32.47 15.32
C LYS A 18 68.34 32.52 15.98
N GLY A 19 67.32 32.10 15.24
CA GLY A 19 65.98 31.83 15.73
C GLY A 19 65.98 30.57 16.59
N ARG A 20 65.67 30.74 17.88
CA ARG A 20 65.40 29.67 18.82
C ARG A 20 64.14 28.94 18.36
N THR A 21 64.28 27.75 17.87
CA THR A 21 63.12 26.85 17.58
C THR A 21 62.47 26.42 18.91
N ARG A 22 61.34 27.00 19.19
CA ARG A 22 60.45 26.58 20.26
C ARG A 22 59.78 25.30 19.79
N THR A 23 60.26 24.16 20.26
CA THR A 23 59.55 22.88 20.10
C THR A 23 58.26 22.96 20.89
N SER A 24 57.12 23.13 20.17
CA SER A 24 55.81 22.95 20.74
C SER A 24 55.63 21.48 21.04
N ARG A 25 55.53 21.11 22.30
CA ARG A 25 55.09 19.78 22.73
C ARG A 25 53.68 19.54 22.19
N PRO A 26 53.41 18.41 21.52
CA PRO A 26 52.06 18.05 21.21
C PRO A 26 51.27 17.89 22.50
N SER A 27 50.21 18.65 22.66
CA SER A 27 49.25 18.43 23.73
C SER A 27 48.56 17.09 23.46
N HIS A 28 48.90 16.08 24.23
CA HIS A 28 48.11 14.86 24.28
C HIS A 28 46.76 15.24 24.87
N SER A 29 45.76 15.37 24.00
CA SER A 29 44.38 15.37 24.43
C SER A 29 44.12 14.01 25.12
N ALA A 30 43.84 14.05 26.41
CA ALA A 30 43.45 12.86 27.16
C ALA A 30 42.19 12.30 26.50
N GLN A 31 42.31 11.17 25.83
CA GLN A 31 41.15 10.42 25.36
C GLN A 31 40.47 9.88 26.63
N ALA A 32 39.33 10.50 26.98
CA ALA A 32 38.47 9.97 28.02
C ALA A 32 37.85 8.65 27.44
N GLY A 33 38.27 7.53 27.97
CA GLY A 33 37.67 6.23 27.69
C GLY A 33 36.31 6.11 28.38
N PHE A 34 35.35 5.49 27.71
CA PHE A 34 34.06 5.18 28.32
C PHE A 34 34.21 4.18 29.46
N THR A 35 33.43 4.35 30.52
CA THR A 35 33.38 3.40 31.61
C THR A 35 32.56 2.16 31.18
N LEU A 36 32.91 1.00 31.72
CA LEU A 36 32.18 -0.24 31.44
C LEU A 36 30.70 -0.13 31.83
N VAL A 37 30.39 0.59 32.91
CA VAL A 37 29.03 0.83 33.39
C VAL A 37 28.25 1.69 32.40
N GLU A 38 28.84 2.71 31.82
CA GLU A 38 28.23 3.61 30.87
C GLU A 38 27.81 2.85 29.59
N VAL A 39 28.70 2.00 29.06
CA VAL A 39 28.36 1.14 27.90
C VAL A 39 27.29 0.11 28.26
N ALA A 40 27.35 -0.49 29.46
CA ALA A 40 26.36 -1.45 29.90
C ALA A 40 24.94 -0.85 29.98
N ILE A 41 24.79 0.36 30.53
CA ILE A 41 23.50 1.04 30.60
C ILE A 41 22.97 1.35 29.21
N VAL A 42 23.81 1.85 28.29
CA VAL A 42 23.42 2.15 26.91
C VAL A 42 22.92 0.91 26.19
N VAL A 43 23.64 -0.22 26.30
CA VAL A 43 23.22 -1.47 25.65
C VAL A 43 21.87 -1.98 26.17
N VAL A 44 21.62 -1.87 27.47
CA VAL A 44 20.33 -2.25 28.08
C VAL A 44 19.19 -1.36 27.54
N ILE A 45 19.39 -0.03 27.51
CA ILE A 45 18.36 0.90 27.00
C ILE A 45 18.10 0.65 25.52
N VAL A 46 19.13 0.49 24.69
CA VAL A 46 19.00 0.20 23.27
C VAL A 46 18.27 -1.15 23.06
N GLY A 47 18.60 -2.17 23.84
CA GLY A 47 17.93 -3.47 23.78
C GLY A 47 16.43 -3.37 24.07
N LEU A 48 16.03 -2.62 25.11
CA LEU A 48 14.64 -2.38 25.45
C LEU A 48 13.90 -1.59 24.35
N LEU A 49 14.55 -0.56 23.78
CA LEU A 49 13.96 0.22 22.69
C LEU A 49 13.74 -0.63 21.44
N LEU A 50 14.72 -1.46 21.05
CA LEU A 50 14.58 -2.36 19.91
C LEU A 50 13.44 -3.37 20.11
N ALA A 51 13.32 -3.94 21.31
CA ALA A 51 12.24 -4.88 21.61
C ALA A 51 10.84 -4.24 21.47
N THR A 52 10.68 -3.00 21.94
CA THR A 52 9.40 -2.27 21.83
C THR A 52 9.06 -1.89 20.39
N VAL A 53 10.06 -1.50 19.57
CA VAL A 53 9.88 -1.18 18.15
C VAL A 53 9.44 -2.40 17.37
N LEU A 54 10.07 -3.57 17.57
CA LEU A 54 9.69 -4.81 16.91
C LEU A 54 8.26 -5.23 17.25
N LYS A 55 7.86 -5.12 18.51
CA LYS A 55 6.48 -5.42 18.95
C LYS A 55 5.47 -4.44 18.34
N GLY A 56 5.84 -3.17 18.21
CA GLY A 56 5.00 -2.15 17.57
C GLY A 56 4.74 -2.47 16.09
N GLN A 57 5.75 -2.91 15.35
CA GLN A 57 5.59 -3.31 13.93
C GLN A 57 4.65 -4.50 13.76
N GLU A 58 4.72 -5.50 14.64
CA GLU A 58 3.81 -6.64 14.64
C GLU A 58 2.34 -6.19 14.86
N MET A 59 2.12 -5.29 15.81
CA MET A 59 0.78 -4.75 16.07
C MET A 59 0.21 -3.99 14.87
N ILE A 60 1.04 -3.21 14.18
CA ILE A 60 0.64 -2.50 12.95
C ILE A 60 0.26 -3.49 11.85
N ALA A 61 1.03 -4.56 11.66
CA ALA A 61 0.72 -5.61 10.69
C ALA A 61 -0.63 -6.28 10.98
N GLN A 62 -0.88 -6.66 12.24
CA GLN A 62 -2.15 -7.23 12.66
C GLN A 62 -3.34 -6.26 12.48
N ALA A 63 -3.13 -4.97 12.72
CA ALA A 63 -4.15 -3.96 12.48
C ALA A 63 -4.50 -3.83 10.98
N LYS A 64 -3.52 -3.91 10.09
CA LYS A 64 -3.72 -3.91 8.63
C LYS A 64 -4.53 -5.12 8.16
N ILE A 65 -4.20 -6.31 8.66
CA ILE A 65 -4.94 -7.55 8.35
C ILE A 65 -6.40 -7.43 8.79
N LYS A 66 -6.63 -7.06 10.06
CA LYS A 66 -7.99 -6.89 10.59
C LYS A 66 -8.79 -5.86 9.80
N ARG A 67 -8.16 -4.75 9.39
CA ARG A 67 -8.83 -3.71 8.62
C ARG A 67 -9.24 -4.22 7.23
N ALA A 68 -8.38 -4.96 6.53
CA ALA A 68 -8.73 -5.56 5.24
C ALA A 68 -9.91 -6.53 5.36
N ILE A 69 -9.95 -7.35 6.41
CA ILE A 69 -11.08 -8.25 6.67
C ILE A 69 -12.37 -7.48 6.95
N VAL A 70 -12.28 -6.38 7.72
CA VAL A 70 -13.43 -5.50 8.00
C VAL A 70 -13.92 -4.82 6.71
N ASP A 71 -13.03 -4.40 5.81
CA ASP A 71 -13.42 -3.80 4.54
C ASP A 71 -14.19 -4.80 3.66
N PHE A 72 -13.75 -6.06 3.56
CA PHE A 72 -14.51 -7.12 2.88
C PHE A 72 -15.86 -7.37 3.55
N THR A 73 -15.88 -7.53 4.86
CA THR A 73 -17.11 -7.83 5.60
C THR A 73 -18.11 -6.68 5.48
N GLY A 74 -17.64 -5.44 5.56
CA GLY A 74 -18.47 -4.24 5.37
C GLY A 74 -19.05 -4.12 3.97
N THR A 75 -18.25 -4.44 2.94
CA THR A 75 -18.70 -4.47 1.54
C THR A 75 -19.79 -5.52 1.34
N PHE A 76 -19.63 -6.71 1.93
CA PHE A 76 -20.64 -7.78 1.89
C PHE A 76 -21.91 -7.40 2.63
N ALA A 77 -21.79 -6.81 3.82
CA ALA A 77 -22.96 -6.34 4.56
C ALA A 77 -23.74 -5.27 3.78
N ALA A 78 -23.05 -4.37 3.10
CA ALA A 78 -23.68 -3.38 2.23
C ALA A 78 -24.40 -4.01 1.04
N TYR A 79 -23.78 -5.02 0.40
CA TYR A 79 -24.37 -5.78 -0.70
C TYR A 79 -25.67 -6.49 -0.29
N TYR A 80 -25.62 -7.27 0.79
CA TYR A 80 -26.81 -8.00 1.26
C TYR A 80 -27.89 -7.06 1.75
N GLY A 81 -27.54 -6.02 2.51
CA GLY A 81 -28.49 -5.02 2.99
C GLY A 81 -29.18 -4.27 1.84
N TYR A 82 -28.44 -3.99 0.77
CA TYR A 82 -29.01 -3.37 -0.41
C TYR A 82 -29.98 -4.32 -1.14
N ARG A 83 -29.57 -5.57 -1.39
CA ARG A 83 -30.39 -6.59 -2.03
C ARG A 83 -31.67 -6.91 -1.25
N ASP A 84 -31.56 -7.02 0.06
CA ASP A 84 -32.71 -7.27 0.92
C ASP A 84 -33.74 -6.13 0.85
N ARG A 85 -33.25 -4.90 0.86
CA ARG A 85 -34.11 -3.72 0.88
C ARG A 85 -34.71 -3.33 -0.47
N PHE A 86 -33.93 -3.46 -1.55
CA PHE A 86 -34.31 -2.94 -2.86
C PHE A 86 -34.56 -4.02 -3.92
N HIS A 87 -34.27 -5.30 -3.61
CA HIS A 87 -34.38 -6.46 -4.49
C HIS A 87 -33.64 -6.28 -5.83
N ALA A 88 -32.52 -5.55 -5.79
CA ALA A 88 -31.67 -5.22 -6.93
C ALA A 88 -30.19 -5.30 -6.56
N LEU A 89 -29.30 -5.41 -7.54
CA LEU A 89 -27.86 -5.31 -7.34
C LEU A 89 -27.48 -3.82 -7.27
N PRO A 90 -26.68 -3.41 -6.25
CA PRO A 90 -26.12 -2.07 -6.28
C PRO A 90 -25.24 -1.92 -7.52
N GLY A 91 -25.26 -0.75 -8.15
CA GLY A 91 -24.59 -0.50 -9.44
C GLY A 91 -25.46 -0.81 -10.64
N ASP A 92 -26.13 -1.96 -10.65
CA ASP A 92 -27.01 -2.44 -11.70
C ASP A 92 -28.51 -2.13 -11.46
N ASP A 93 -28.85 -1.42 -10.40
CA ASP A 93 -30.24 -1.11 -10.03
C ASP A 93 -30.90 -0.12 -11.01
N PRO A 94 -31.88 -0.55 -11.85
CA PRO A 94 -32.57 0.34 -12.77
C PRO A 94 -33.45 1.37 -12.07
N ASN A 95 -33.81 1.14 -10.81
CA ASN A 95 -34.64 2.04 -10.00
C ASN A 95 -33.83 2.97 -9.11
N ALA A 96 -32.50 3.08 -9.28
CA ALA A 96 -31.65 3.97 -8.48
C ALA A 96 -32.00 5.46 -8.66
N GLY A 97 -32.72 5.82 -9.73
CA GLY A 97 -33.31 7.14 -9.92
C GLY A 97 -34.27 7.60 -8.81
N ARG A 98 -34.62 6.72 -7.85
CA ARG A 98 -35.32 7.09 -6.60
C ARG A 98 -34.55 8.11 -5.76
N TRP A 99 -33.26 8.19 -5.90
CA TRP A 99 -32.43 9.22 -5.29
C TRP A 99 -32.10 10.31 -6.32
N THR A 100 -32.38 11.56 -5.97
CA THR A 100 -32.06 12.70 -6.84
C THR A 100 -30.58 12.72 -7.21
N GLY A 101 -30.27 12.73 -8.50
CA GLY A 101 -28.91 12.77 -9.03
C GLY A 101 -28.17 11.41 -8.99
N ALA A 102 -28.82 10.30 -8.69
CA ALA A 102 -28.26 8.98 -8.92
C ALA A 102 -28.40 8.57 -10.40
N THR A 103 -27.41 7.87 -10.92
CA THR A 103 -27.44 7.24 -12.23
C THR A 103 -27.96 5.82 -12.06
N PRO A 104 -29.06 5.40 -12.73
CA PRO A 104 -29.53 4.02 -12.70
C PRO A 104 -28.55 3.08 -13.43
N GLY A 105 -28.50 1.81 -13.00
CA GLY A 105 -27.92 0.72 -13.76
C GLY A 105 -28.89 0.22 -14.86
N ASN A 106 -28.47 -0.81 -15.58
CA ASN A 106 -29.25 -1.34 -16.71
C ASN A 106 -30.20 -2.50 -16.31
N GLY A 107 -29.98 -3.13 -15.15
CA GLY A 107 -30.83 -4.20 -14.61
C GLY A 107 -30.61 -5.56 -15.26
N ASP A 108 -29.47 -5.81 -15.89
CA ASP A 108 -29.17 -7.09 -16.57
C ASP A 108 -28.64 -8.18 -15.62
N GLY A 109 -28.43 -7.87 -14.34
CA GLY A 109 -27.95 -8.79 -13.33
C GLY A 109 -26.42 -8.86 -13.23
N VAL A 110 -25.70 -8.00 -13.94
CA VAL A 110 -24.24 -7.90 -13.93
C VAL A 110 -23.82 -6.52 -13.44
N VAL A 111 -22.74 -6.44 -12.70
CA VAL A 111 -22.09 -5.16 -12.38
C VAL A 111 -20.91 -4.97 -13.34
N ALA A 112 -21.20 -4.28 -14.45
CA ALA A 112 -20.24 -4.06 -15.52
C ALA A 112 -19.13 -3.08 -15.16
N GLY A 113 -17.95 -3.30 -15.72
CA GLY A 113 -16.78 -2.47 -15.53
C GLY A 113 -15.81 -3.00 -14.47
N ALA A 114 -14.52 -2.67 -14.65
CA ALA A 114 -13.47 -3.10 -13.76
C ALA A 114 -13.60 -2.46 -12.35
N TYR A 115 -13.22 -3.20 -11.33
CA TYR A 115 -13.24 -2.76 -9.92
C TYR A 115 -12.45 -1.48 -9.67
N ASP A 116 -11.42 -1.20 -10.49
CA ASP A 116 -10.56 -0.03 -10.43
C ASP A 116 -10.88 1.03 -11.50
N SER A 117 -12.04 0.92 -12.14
CA SER A 117 -12.45 1.85 -13.21
C SER A 117 -12.40 3.30 -12.74
N SER A 118 -11.83 4.17 -13.57
CA SER A 118 -11.86 5.62 -13.40
C SER A 118 -12.99 6.29 -14.19
N ILE A 119 -13.75 5.53 -15.00
CA ILE A 119 -14.80 6.04 -15.86
C ILE A 119 -16.07 6.26 -15.04
N ALA A 120 -16.56 7.48 -15.00
CA ALA A 120 -17.79 7.83 -14.31
C ALA A 120 -19.01 7.14 -14.96
N GLY A 121 -19.98 6.77 -14.13
CA GLY A 121 -21.22 6.13 -14.60
C GLY A 121 -21.09 4.65 -14.97
N VAL A 122 -19.91 4.04 -14.80
CA VAL A 122 -19.77 2.59 -14.94
C VAL A 122 -20.30 1.90 -13.70
N GLU A 123 -21.01 0.76 -13.85
CA GLU A 123 -21.76 0.12 -12.76
C GLU A 123 -20.90 -0.29 -11.57
N SER A 124 -19.65 -0.72 -11.79
CA SER A 124 -18.69 -0.99 -10.72
C SER A 124 -18.40 0.23 -9.82
N ARG A 125 -18.53 1.44 -10.37
CA ARG A 125 -18.45 2.71 -9.61
C ARG A 125 -19.81 3.12 -9.07
N LEU A 126 -20.89 2.98 -9.86
CA LEU A 126 -22.26 3.25 -9.41
C LEU A 126 -22.61 2.39 -8.20
N TRP A 127 -22.00 1.20 -8.06
CA TRP A 127 -22.15 0.34 -6.89
C TRP A 127 -21.92 1.12 -5.59
N TRP A 128 -20.84 1.90 -5.54
CA TRP A 128 -20.49 2.71 -4.37
C TRP A 128 -21.46 3.87 -4.14
N ASP A 129 -21.92 4.54 -5.20
CA ASP A 129 -22.92 5.61 -5.08
C ASP A 129 -24.24 5.06 -4.56
N HIS A 130 -24.71 3.92 -5.10
CA HIS A 130 -25.96 3.31 -4.68
C HIS A 130 -25.93 2.88 -3.20
N VAL A 131 -24.90 2.20 -2.74
CA VAL A 131 -24.82 1.76 -1.32
C VAL A 131 -24.64 2.94 -0.36
N ARG A 132 -24.00 4.03 -0.79
CA ARG A 132 -23.87 5.26 0.01
C ARG A 132 -25.19 5.97 0.12
N ARG A 133 -25.92 6.15 -0.97
CA ARG A 133 -27.26 6.77 -0.96
C ARG A 133 -28.26 5.93 -0.17
N ALA A 134 -28.11 4.63 -0.18
CA ALA A 134 -28.92 3.72 0.64
C ALA A 134 -28.54 3.76 2.14
N GLY A 135 -27.41 4.37 2.50
CA GLY A 135 -26.96 4.52 3.89
C GLY A 135 -26.20 3.30 4.44
N PHE A 136 -25.80 2.34 3.60
CA PHE A 136 -25.03 1.17 4.01
C PHE A 136 -23.54 1.45 4.12
N VAL A 137 -23.02 2.42 3.37
CA VAL A 137 -21.62 2.85 3.39
C VAL A 137 -21.57 4.35 3.60
N GLY A 138 -20.59 4.82 4.38
CA GLY A 138 -20.39 6.27 4.58
C GLY A 138 -19.79 6.97 3.36
N GLY A 139 -19.99 8.29 3.29
CA GLY A 139 -19.48 9.13 2.20
C GLY A 139 -20.51 9.41 1.11
N SER A 140 -20.06 9.90 -0.05
CA SER A 140 -20.89 10.25 -1.20
C SER A 140 -20.17 9.99 -2.50
N GLY A 141 -20.94 9.86 -3.60
CA GLY A 141 -20.44 9.70 -4.97
C GLY A 141 -19.93 8.30 -5.28
N GLU A 142 -19.35 8.14 -6.47
CA GLU A 142 -18.97 6.87 -7.11
C GLU A 142 -17.55 6.40 -6.79
N GLN A 143 -16.76 7.17 -6.03
CA GLN A 143 -15.35 6.86 -5.79
C GLN A 143 -15.21 5.58 -4.97
N GLN A 144 -14.33 4.68 -5.41
CA GLN A 144 -13.93 3.52 -4.63
C GLN A 144 -13.30 4.00 -3.31
N PRO A 145 -13.66 3.43 -2.16
CA PRO A 145 -13.05 3.81 -0.90
C PRO A 145 -11.57 3.39 -0.85
N PRO A 146 -10.71 4.23 -0.26
CA PRO A 146 -9.32 3.87 -0.05
C PRO A 146 -9.21 2.79 1.04
N ASN A 147 -8.22 1.92 0.90
CA ASN A 147 -7.82 0.99 1.94
C ASN A 147 -6.58 1.52 2.73
N PRO A 148 -6.23 0.96 3.89
CA PRO A 148 -5.09 1.44 4.70
C PRO A 148 -3.71 1.22 4.09
N GLN A 149 -3.60 0.51 2.96
CA GLN A 149 -2.37 0.24 2.23
C GLN A 149 -2.18 1.18 1.03
N SER A 150 -2.88 2.32 1.01
CA SER A 150 -2.87 3.27 -0.10
C SER A 150 -3.37 2.68 -1.42
N GLY A 151 -4.16 1.63 -1.33
CA GLY A 151 -4.91 1.06 -2.43
C GLY A 151 -6.39 1.44 -2.35
N ILE A 152 -7.22 0.71 -3.08
CA ILE A 152 -8.67 0.89 -3.12
C ILE A 152 -9.40 -0.43 -2.82
N VAL A 153 -10.65 -0.32 -2.39
CA VAL A 153 -11.60 -1.43 -2.40
C VAL A 153 -12.57 -1.20 -3.54
N GLY A 154 -12.62 -2.13 -4.48
CA GLY A 154 -13.51 -2.06 -5.65
C GLY A 154 -14.37 -3.31 -5.79
N VAL A 155 -15.38 -3.24 -6.64
CA VAL A 155 -16.33 -4.33 -6.89
C VAL A 155 -16.49 -4.50 -8.39
N GLN A 156 -16.53 -5.75 -8.88
CA GLN A 156 -16.87 -6.10 -10.26
C GLN A 156 -17.42 -7.51 -10.34
N PHE A 157 -17.97 -7.89 -11.49
CA PHE A 157 -18.10 -9.30 -11.83
C PHE A 157 -16.73 -9.90 -12.18
N GLY A 158 -16.49 -11.12 -11.73
CA GLY A 158 -15.18 -11.79 -11.88
C GLY A 158 -14.92 -12.38 -13.25
N ASP A 159 -15.95 -12.48 -14.10
CA ASP A 159 -15.88 -13.00 -15.47
C ASP A 159 -15.85 -11.88 -16.54
N ALA A 160 -15.89 -12.28 -17.81
CA ALA A 160 -15.87 -11.35 -18.93
C ALA A 160 -17.10 -10.41 -18.98
N ALA A 161 -18.22 -10.75 -18.34
CA ALA A 161 -19.39 -9.88 -18.25
C ALA A 161 -19.09 -8.62 -17.44
N GLY A 162 -18.24 -8.70 -16.41
CA GLY A 162 -17.69 -7.55 -15.69
C GLY A 162 -16.64 -6.75 -16.46
N GLY A 163 -16.28 -7.17 -17.67
CA GLY A 163 -15.32 -6.49 -18.55
C GLY A 163 -13.89 -6.98 -18.45
N THR A 164 -13.49 -7.64 -17.37
CA THR A 164 -12.15 -8.21 -17.18
C THR A 164 -12.23 -9.45 -16.30
N THR A 165 -11.77 -10.59 -16.81
CA THR A 165 -11.67 -11.81 -16.01
C THR A 165 -10.60 -11.65 -14.95
N LEU A 166 -10.93 -11.89 -13.69
CA LEU A 166 -10.01 -11.85 -12.58
C LEU A 166 -10.06 -13.13 -11.77
N GLY A 167 -8.89 -13.73 -11.55
CA GLY A 167 -8.70 -14.85 -10.62
C GLY A 167 -9.56 -16.09 -10.89
N GLY A 168 -10.20 -16.20 -12.05
CA GLY A 168 -11.11 -17.31 -12.39
C GLY A 168 -12.45 -17.30 -11.64
N PHE A 169 -12.87 -16.17 -11.09
CA PHE A 169 -14.20 -15.99 -10.49
C PHE A 169 -15.28 -15.87 -11.55
N SER A 170 -16.48 -16.35 -11.23
CA SER A 170 -17.66 -16.32 -12.11
C SER A 170 -18.80 -15.47 -11.55
N HIS A 171 -18.65 -14.92 -10.35
CA HIS A 171 -19.67 -14.14 -9.66
C HIS A 171 -19.13 -12.75 -9.28
N LEU A 172 -19.95 -11.98 -8.59
CA LEU A 172 -19.56 -10.68 -8.06
C LEU A 172 -18.43 -10.82 -7.03
N ILE A 173 -17.40 -10.01 -7.18
CA ILE A 173 -16.23 -10.01 -6.31
C ILE A 173 -15.97 -8.62 -5.73
N ALA A 174 -15.46 -8.57 -4.52
CA ALA A 174 -14.84 -7.39 -3.94
C ALA A 174 -13.32 -7.57 -3.94
N CYS A 175 -12.58 -6.59 -4.42
CA CYS A 175 -11.14 -6.60 -4.52
C CYS A 175 -10.51 -5.48 -3.68
N SER A 176 -9.43 -5.79 -2.96
CA SER A 176 -8.62 -4.82 -2.22
C SER A 176 -7.20 -4.83 -2.76
N THR A 177 -6.70 -3.67 -3.19
CA THR A 177 -5.40 -3.52 -3.86
C THR A 177 -4.28 -3.14 -2.91
N ASN A 178 -3.03 -3.25 -3.36
CA ASN A 178 -1.82 -2.84 -2.64
C ASN A 178 -1.60 -3.56 -1.30
N LEU A 179 -2.12 -4.78 -1.15
CA LEU A 179 -1.84 -5.55 0.05
C LEU A 179 -0.40 -6.10 0.00
N PRO A 180 0.45 -5.79 0.99
CA PRO A 180 1.75 -6.44 1.12
C PRO A 180 1.59 -7.96 1.23
N ASP A 181 2.53 -8.72 0.71
CA ASP A 181 2.52 -10.17 0.63
C ASP A 181 2.10 -10.88 1.93
N LYS A 182 2.71 -10.51 3.06
CA LYS A 182 2.37 -11.05 4.38
C LYS A 182 0.94 -10.72 4.84
N VAL A 183 0.44 -9.54 4.44
CA VAL A 183 -0.93 -9.13 4.78
C VAL A 183 -1.91 -9.90 3.91
N ALA A 184 -1.63 -10.03 2.61
CA ALA A 184 -2.47 -10.77 1.67
C ALA A 184 -2.61 -12.24 2.08
N ALA A 185 -1.49 -12.94 2.33
CA ALA A 185 -1.48 -14.32 2.81
C ALA A 185 -2.24 -14.50 4.14
N ALA A 186 -2.04 -13.58 5.09
CA ALA A 186 -2.72 -13.66 6.38
C ALA A 186 -4.22 -13.33 6.30
N VAL A 187 -4.65 -12.47 5.38
CA VAL A 187 -6.08 -12.20 5.13
C VAL A 187 -6.74 -13.45 4.57
N ASP A 188 -6.14 -14.07 3.56
CA ASP A 188 -6.64 -15.29 2.96
C ASP A 188 -6.73 -16.43 3.99
N LEU A 189 -5.67 -16.71 4.72
CA LEU A 189 -5.65 -17.74 5.76
C LEU A 189 -6.72 -17.53 6.86
N GLN A 190 -7.12 -16.28 7.14
CA GLN A 190 -8.12 -15.99 8.17
C GLN A 190 -9.56 -16.09 7.69
N ILE A 191 -9.82 -15.92 6.40
CA ILE A 191 -11.18 -15.88 5.86
C ILE A 191 -11.46 -16.98 4.82
N ASP A 192 -10.43 -17.74 4.40
CA ASP A 192 -10.54 -18.85 3.47
C ASP A 192 -9.49 -19.96 3.76
N ASP A 193 -8.83 -20.48 2.72
CA ASP A 193 -7.92 -21.62 2.80
C ASP A 193 -6.43 -21.26 2.88
N GLY A 194 -6.07 -19.99 2.63
CA GLY A 194 -4.68 -19.51 2.62
C GLY A 194 -3.94 -19.82 1.32
N VAL A 195 -4.63 -20.27 0.27
CA VAL A 195 -4.07 -20.65 -1.03
C VAL A 195 -4.59 -19.69 -2.09
N GLY A 196 -3.73 -18.82 -2.60
CA GLY A 196 -4.12 -17.65 -3.38
C GLY A 196 -4.79 -17.92 -4.73
N ASP A 197 -4.88 -19.16 -5.24
CA ASP A 197 -5.57 -19.53 -6.49
C ASP A 197 -6.80 -20.41 -6.31
N THR A 198 -7.13 -20.76 -5.07
CA THR A 198 -8.28 -21.60 -4.73
C THR A 198 -9.27 -20.88 -3.82
N GLY A 199 -10.36 -21.52 -3.48
CA GLY A 199 -11.35 -20.99 -2.55
C GLY A 199 -12.14 -19.79 -3.07
N LYS A 200 -12.70 -19.05 -2.13
CA LYS A 200 -13.50 -17.83 -2.35
C LYS A 200 -12.67 -16.55 -2.23
N VAL A 201 -11.44 -16.64 -1.75
CA VAL A 201 -10.47 -15.56 -1.71
C VAL A 201 -9.31 -15.93 -2.61
N ARG A 202 -8.97 -15.05 -3.55
CA ARG A 202 -7.86 -15.28 -4.47
C ARG A 202 -7.00 -14.03 -4.59
N ALA A 203 -5.71 -14.26 -4.77
CA ALA A 203 -4.72 -13.21 -4.85
C ALA A 203 -4.12 -13.10 -6.25
N LEU A 204 -4.02 -11.88 -6.73
CA LEU A 204 -3.38 -11.56 -8.01
C LEU A 204 -2.13 -10.73 -7.72
N ALA A 205 -0.98 -11.16 -8.22
CA ALA A 205 0.25 -10.38 -8.11
C ALA A 205 0.08 -9.02 -8.81
N GLN A 206 0.59 -7.95 -8.21
CA GLN A 206 0.55 -6.62 -8.77
C GLN A 206 1.88 -6.22 -9.41
N ASN A 207 1.77 -5.51 -10.54
CA ASN A 207 2.85 -4.72 -11.10
C ASN A 207 2.45 -3.23 -10.99
N GLY A 208 3.10 -2.52 -10.08
CA GLY A 208 2.66 -1.18 -9.69
C GLY A 208 1.34 -1.22 -8.91
N SER A 209 0.34 -0.43 -9.31
CA SER A 209 -0.96 -0.34 -8.64
C SER A 209 -2.03 -1.28 -9.21
N LYS A 210 -1.71 -2.09 -10.21
CA LYS A 210 -2.67 -2.95 -10.93
C LYS A 210 -2.23 -4.40 -10.92
N PRO A 211 -3.16 -5.36 -10.92
CA PRO A 211 -2.84 -6.75 -11.18
C PRO A 211 -2.09 -6.88 -12.50
N VAL A 212 -1.18 -7.83 -12.60
CA VAL A 212 -0.58 -8.21 -13.88
C VAL A 212 -1.69 -8.87 -14.70
N LEU A 213 -2.13 -8.21 -15.77
CA LEU A 213 -3.30 -8.62 -16.55
C LEU A 213 -3.13 -9.98 -17.27
N ASP A 214 -1.91 -10.43 -17.51
CA ASP A 214 -1.62 -11.78 -17.98
C ASP A 214 -1.78 -12.85 -16.88
N ALA A 215 -1.90 -12.43 -15.66
CA ALA A 215 -2.27 -13.27 -14.54
C ALA A 215 -3.80 -13.18 -14.31
N ALA A 216 -4.58 -13.51 -15.32
CA ALA A 216 -5.97 -13.91 -15.15
C ALA A 216 -6.07 -15.11 -14.18
N ALA A 217 -4.95 -15.78 -13.92
CA ALA A 217 -4.76 -16.78 -12.91
C ALA A 217 -4.31 -16.11 -11.60
N ALA A 218 -5.01 -16.45 -10.53
CA ALA A 218 -4.57 -16.16 -9.18
C ALA A 218 -3.20 -16.80 -8.90
N ALA A 219 -2.43 -16.23 -8.00
CA ALA A 219 -1.13 -16.79 -7.63
C ALA A 219 -1.34 -18.02 -6.73
N ALA A 220 -0.88 -19.18 -7.17
CA ALA A 220 -0.99 -20.43 -6.41
C ALA A 220 -0.30 -20.35 -5.03
N ALA A 221 0.73 -19.51 -4.89
CA ALA A 221 1.40 -19.29 -3.63
C ALA A 221 1.75 -17.81 -3.43
N TYR A 222 1.63 -17.35 -2.20
CA TYR A 222 2.13 -16.04 -1.82
C TYR A 222 3.65 -16.05 -1.75
N VAL A 223 4.29 -15.12 -2.46
CA VAL A 223 5.75 -14.96 -2.43
C VAL A 223 6.11 -13.89 -1.41
N GLU A 224 6.37 -14.32 -0.18
CA GLU A 224 6.62 -13.45 0.97
C GLU A 224 8.06 -12.94 1.04
N THR A 225 8.44 -12.07 0.12
CA THR A 225 9.76 -11.40 0.13
C THR A 225 9.77 -10.09 0.92
N GLY A 226 8.59 -9.57 1.27
CA GLY A 226 8.41 -8.24 1.85
C GLY A 226 8.36 -7.10 0.83
N ALA A 227 8.49 -7.41 -0.47
CA ALA A 227 8.50 -6.42 -1.56
C ALA A 227 7.29 -6.57 -2.51
N ASN A 228 6.61 -7.71 -2.47
CA ASN A 228 5.49 -7.99 -3.37
C ASN A 228 4.20 -7.37 -2.87
N LEU A 229 3.38 -6.92 -3.81
CA LEU A 229 2.02 -6.44 -3.56
C LEU A 229 1.03 -7.34 -4.27
N TYR A 230 -0.13 -7.51 -3.67
CA TYR A 230 -1.24 -8.30 -4.20
C TYR A 230 -2.54 -7.50 -4.24
N THR A 231 -3.34 -7.77 -5.27
CA THR A 231 -4.77 -7.50 -5.22
C THR A 231 -5.44 -8.78 -4.73
N VAL A 232 -6.08 -8.69 -3.59
CA VAL A 232 -6.86 -9.80 -3.03
C VAL A 232 -8.32 -9.56 -3.35
N CYS A 233 -8.96 -10.54 -3.98
CA CYS A 233 -10.36 -10.50 -4.32
C CYS A 233 -11.12 -11.60 -3.58
N ARG A 234 -12.33 -11.29 -3.13
CA ARG A 234 -13.23 -12.21 -2.45
C ARG A 234 -14.57 -12.28 -3.16
N GLU A 235 -15.02 -13.51 -3.44
CA GLU A 235 -16.32 -13.76 -4.06
C GLU A 235 -17.46 -13.43 -3.10
N MET A 236 -18.47 -12.75 -3.63
CA MET A 236 -19.74 -12.48 -2.95
C MET A 236 -20.77 -13.51 -3.46
N PRO A 237 -21.31 -14.37 -2.57
CA PRO A 237 -22.29 -15.39 -2.95
C PRO A 237 -23.68 -14.81 -3.27
#